data_52866c98607e27cb8816cfccdc4b37cb
#
_entry.id   52866c98607e27cb8816cfccdc4b37cb
#
_cell.length_a   1.000
_cell.length_b   1.000
_cell.length_c   1.000
_cell.angle_alpha   90.00
_cell.angle_beta   90.00
_cell.angle_gamma   90.00
#
_symmetry.space_group_name_H-M   'P 1'
#
loop_
_entity.id
_entity.type
_entity.pdbx_description
1 polymer ?
#
loop_
_entity_poly.entity_id
_entity_poly.type
_entity_poly.pdbx_seq_one_letter_code
_entity_poly.pdbx_strand_id
1 'polypeptide(L)'
;MRKRQFLLVAATAMGLNPAQAQQNLQADRVGLLVLHGKNPGGPRDPNIRSFALRFEREGMLVELPDMPWSSRRYIDGHWDRAMEEMDRHVATLRSRGATRIVLMGHSLGCPAALAYAVRKPDVDAAVLLAPGHIPRGYYEFANLTPVRKSIDEARAMVAAGKGDERAAFNDINQGRSLTVRLTARDYLSYFDPLSDAEMGVSAARVSASIPVLTVIGSADPLFRLAKSYVHDKLPPNPRSRYLEVTADHLTTPEVARDQVVAWMVQALARV
;
A
#
# COMPACT_ATOMS: atom_id res chain seq x y z
N MET A 1 18.62 7.63 -26.18
CA MET A 1 19.40 6.38 -26.10
C MET A 1 19.81 5.95 -24.66
N ARG A 2 19.57 6.73 -23.59
CA ARG A 2 20.01 6.37 -22.20
C ARG A 2 19.01 5.51 -21.38
N LYS A 3 17.77 5.29 -21.83
CA LYS A 3 16.73 4.57 -21.07
C LYS A 3 16.84 3.02 -21.12
N ARG A 4 17.61 2.45 -22.04
CA ARG A 4 17.79 0.99 -22.14
C ARG A 4 18.89 0.41 -21.22
N GLN A 5 19.78 1.22 -20.71
CA GLN A 5 20.95 0.74 -19.94
C GLN A 5 20.65 0.38 -18.49
N PHE A 6 19.63 0.96 -17.84
CA PHE A 6 19.32 0.66 -16.44
C PHE A 6 18.58 -0.68 -16.23
N LEU A 7 17.76 -1.11 -17.19
CA LEU A 7 17.17 -2.46 -17.18
C LEU A 7 18.24 -3.56 -17.37
N LEU A 8 19.34 -3.26 -18.04
CA LEU A 8 20.45 -4.20 -18.27
C LEU A 8 21.19 -4.58 -16.98
N VAL A 9 21.36 -3.67 -16.01
CA VAL A 9 22.22 -3.90 -14.84
C VAL A 9 21.56 -4.79 -13.79
N ALA A 10 20.22 -4.73 -13.62
CA ALA A 10 19.48 -5.55 -12.64
C ALA A 10 19.26 -7.00 -13.13
N ALA A 11 19.13 -7.22 -14.43
CA ALA A 11 18.91 -8.55 -15.00
C ALA A 11 20.20 -9.40 -15.11
N THR A 12 21.36 -8.73 -15.24
CA THR A 12 22.66 -9.43 -15.35
C THR A 12 23.08 -10.15 -14.07
N ALA A 13 22.55 -9.77 -12.90
CA ALA A 13 22.87 -10.43 -11.63
C ALA A 13 22.29 -11.87 -11.50
N MET A 14 21.34 -12.26 -12.35
CA MET A 14 20.73 -13.60 -12.36
C MET A 14 20.76 -14.28 -13.74
N GLY A 15 21.54 -13.80 -14.69
CA GLY A 15 21.69 -14.45 -16.01
C GLY A 15 20.46 -14.37 -16.93
N LEU A 16 19.43 -13.60 -16.57
CA LEU A 16 18.23 -13.40 -17.41
C LEU A 16 18.40 -12.16 -18.29
N ASN A 17 18.14 -12.31 -19.59
CA ASN A 17 18.03 -11.19 -20.52
C ASN A 17 16.80 -10.35 -20.12
N PRO A 18 16.89 -9.00 -20.01
CA PRO A 18 15.74 -8.14 -19.69
C PRO A 18 14.51 -8.37 -20.57
N ALA A 19 14.70 -8.66 -21.86
CA ALA A 19 13.61 -9.00 -22.76
C ALA A 19 12.93 -10.33 -22.38
N GLN A 20 13.71 -11.32 -21.96
CA GLN A 20 13.19 -12.62 -21.49
C GLN A 20 12.40 -12.47 -20.17
N ALA A 21 12.93 -11.65 -19.28
CA ALA A 21 12.27 -11.35 -18.00
C ALA A 21 10.92 -10.65 -18.21
N GLN A 22 10.84 -9.71 -19.13
CA GLN A 22 9.60 -9.03 -19.52
C GLN A 22 8.60 -9.98 -20.20
N GLN A 23 9.09 -10.85 -21.09
CA GLN A 23 8.26 -11.91 -21.70
C GLN A 23 7.69 -12.87 -20.65
N ASN A 24 8.43 -13.21 -19.61
CA ASN A 24 7.96 -14.07 -18.52
C ASN A 24 6.84 -13.40 -17.71
N LEU A 25 6.94 -12.09 -17.41
CA LEU A 25 5.85 -11.35 -16.74
C LEU A 25 4.58 -11.29 -17.60
N GLN A 26 4.71 -11.18 -18.92
CA GLN A 26 3.57 -11.21 -19.85
C GLN A 26 2.98 -12.62 -19.95
N ALA A 27 3.83 -13.65 -20.03
CA ALA A 27 3.39 -15.05 -20.09
C ALA A 27 2.66 -15.47 -18.81
N ASP A 28 3.10 -14.97 -17.65
CA ASP A 28 2.45 -15.22 -16.36
C ASP A 28 1.16 -14.40 -16.14
N ARG A 29 0.78 -13.52 -17.09
CA ARG A 29 -0.43 -12.68 -17.00
C ARG A 29 -0.60 -12.04 -15.63
N VAL A 30 0.33 -11.17 -15.27
CA VAL A 30 0.34 -10.49 -13.97
C VAL A 30 -0.82 -9.51 -13.87
N GLY A 31 -1.60 -9.64 -12.81
CA GLY A 31 -2.65 -8.70 -12.40
C GLY A 31 -2.15 -7.81 -11.26
N LEU A 32 -2.28 -6.51 -11.42
CA LEU A 32 -1.88 -5.50 -10.45
C LEU A 32 -3.11 -4.82 -9.86
N LEU A 33 -3.30 -4.92 -8.55
CA LEU A 33 -4.22 -4.07 -7.83
C LEU A 33 -3.44 -2.88 -7.24
N VAL A 34 -3.64 -1.70 -7.82
CA VAL A 34 -2.97 -0.46 -7.43
C VAL A 34 -3.88 0.33 -6.51
N LEU A 35 -3.42 0.59 -5.28
CA LEU A 35 -4.16 1.25 -4.22
C LEU A 35 -3.57 2.63 -3.98
N HIS A 36 -4.33 3.68 -4.28
CA HIS A 36 -3.92 5.08 -4.08
C HIS A 36 -3.86 5.47 -2.59
N GLY A 37 -3.24 6.62 -2.30
CA GLY A 37 -3.20 7.21 -0.96
C GLY A 37 -4.52 7.87 -0.53
N LYS A 38 -4.56 8.32 0.73
CA LYS A 38 -5.60 9.18 1.26
C LYS A 38 -5.46 10.59 0.64
N ASN A 39 -6.47 11.42 0.72
CA ASN A 39 -6.52 12.76 0.14
C ASN A 39 -5.13 13.50 0.07
N PRO A 40 -4.71 14.05 -1.10
CA PRO A 40 -5.48 14.21 -2.34
C PRO A 40 -5.68 12.95 -3.18
N GLY A 41 -5.43 11.77 -2.66
CA GLY A 41 -5.47 10.48 -3.33
C GLY A 41 -6.80 10.14 -4.01
N GLY A 42 -6.69 9.23 -4.95
CA GLY A 42 -7.77 8.70 -5.78
C GLY A 42 -7.22 8.16 -7.08
N PRO A 43 -8.04 7.47 -7.89
CA PRO A 43 -7.58 6.89 -9.15
C PRO A 43 -7.21 7.95 -10.22
N ARG A 44 -7.50 9.23 -9.94
CA ARG A 44 -7.14 10.37 -10.81
C ARG A 44 -5.87 11.10 -10.38
N ASP A 45 -5.27 10.73 -9.24
CA ASP A 45 -3.97 11.28 -8.83
C ASP A 45 -2.94 11.04 -9.95
N PRO A 46 -2.27 12.10 -10.45
CA PRO A 46 -1.43 12.00 -11.64
C PRO A 46 -0.22 11.05 -11.43
N ASN A 47 0.37 11.01 -10.24
CA ASN A 47 1.54 10.17 -9.98
C ASN A 47 1.16 8.70 -9.94
N ILE A 48 0.09 8.35 -9.21
CA ILE A 48 -0.34 6.96 -9.11
C ILE A 48 -0.96 6.46 -10.43
N ARG A 49 -1.66 7.33 -11.16
CA ARG A 49 -2.22 7.02 -12.47
C ARG A 49 -1.11 6.80 -13.52
N SER A 50 -0.11 7.69 -13.57
CA SER A 50 1.05 7.53 -14.45
C SER A 50 1.80 6.22 -14.16
N PHE A 51 1.97 5.93 -12.87
CA PHE A 51 2.53 4.67 -12.39
C PHE A 51 1.72 3.46 -12.91
N ALA A 52 0.39 3.43 -12.71
CA ALA A 52 -0.49 2.36 -13.16
C ALA A 52 -0.44 2.17 -14.69
N LEU A 53 -0.55 3.26 -15.45
CA LEU A 53 -0.47 3.25 -16.91
C LEU A 53 0.85 2.69 -17.45
N ARG A 54 1.93 2.78 -16.70
CA ARG A 54 3.20 2.17 -17.08
C ARG A 54 3.07 0.65 -17.17
N PHE A 55 2.46 0.02 -16.16
CA PHE A 55 2.30 -1.43 -16.13
C PHE A 55 1.32 -1.93 -17.20
N GLU A 56 0.27 -1.18 -17.50
CA GLU A 56 -0.62 -1.50 -18.63
C GLU A 56 0.14 -1.52 -19.97
N ARG A 57 1.04 -0.55 -20.18
CA ARG A 57 1.89 -0.50 -21.39
C ARG A 57 2.91 -1.64 -21.46
N GLU A 58 3.26 -2.23 -20.33
CA GLU A 58 4.09 -3.44 -20.26
C GLU A 58 3.26 -4.73 -20.44
N GLY A 59 1.94 -4.62 -20.70
CA GLY A 59 1.06 -5.74 -20.97
C GLY A 59 0.46 -6.42 -19.75
N MET A 60 0.54 -5.80 -18.57
CA MET A 60 -0.06 -6.32 -17.35
C MET A 60 -1.53 -5.90 -17.22
N LEU A 61 -2.32 -6.69 -16.52
CA LEU A 61 -3.70 -6.35 -16.19
C LEU A 61 -3.69 -5.43 -14.96
N VAL A 62 -4.31 -4.25 -15.03
CA VAL A 62 -4.29 -3.28 -13.94
C VAL A 62 -5.71 -2.94 -13.50
N GLU A 63 -5.92 -2.89 -12.20
CA GLU A 63 -7.05 -2.27 -11.51
C GLU A 63 -6.52 -1.13 -10.63
N LEU A 64 -7.08 0.08 -10.81
CA LEU A 64 -6.82 1.25 -9.98
C LEU A 64 -8.17 1.81 -9.50
N PRO A 65 -8.78 1.19 -8.47
CA PRO A 65 -10.11 1.55 -7.99
C PRO A 65 -10.15 2.85 -7.18
N ASP A 66 -11.36 3.42 -7.07
CA ASP A 66 -11.69 4.50 -6.15
C ASP A 66 -12.00 3.93 -4.76
N MET A 67 -10.96 3.77 -3.95
CA MET A 67 -11.06 3.12 -2.64
C MET A 67 -11.81 3.98 -1.59
N PRO A 68 -12.33 3.39 -0.50
CA PRO A 68 -13.10 4.08 0.54
C PRO A 68 -12.39 5.29 1.17
N TRP A 69 -11.08 5.36 1.11
CA TRP A 69 -10.28 6.48 1.64
C TRP A 69 -9.91 7.54 0.60
N SER A 70 -10.47 7.51 -0.61
CA SER A 70 -10.21 8.54 -1.62
C SER A 70 -10.67 9.92 -1.15
N SER A 71 -10.17 10.97 -1.79
CA SER A 71 -10.57 12.35 -1.52
C SER A 71 -12.08 12.59 -1.67
N ARG A 72 -12.75 11.79 -2.50
CA ARG A 72 -14.20 11.88 -2.74
C ARG A 72 -15.02 11.13 -1.69
N ARG A 73 -14.53 10.00 -1.18
CA ARG A 73 -15.27 9.12 -0.27
C ARG A 73 -14.86 9.33 1.20
N TYR A 74 -13.64 9.68 1.46
CA TYR A 74 -12.95 9.97 2.72
C TYR A 74 -13.40 9.13 3.93
N ILE A 75 -12.92 7.90 3.99
CA ILE A 75 -13.25 6.87 4.99
C ILE A 75 -14.75 6.53 4.93
N ASP A 76 -15.15 5.96 3.79
CA ASP A 76 -16.51 5.53 3.54
C ASP A 76 -16.76 4.13 4.12
N GLY A 77 -17.05 4.06 5.41
CA GLY A 77 -17.36 2.85 6.16
C GLY A 77 -16.15 2.17 6.82
N HIS A 78 -16.41 1.01 7.40
CA HIS A 78 -15.43 0.20 8.13
C HIS A 78 -14.30 -0.29 7.24
N TRP A 79 -13.11 -0.55 7.83
CA TRP A 79 -11.95 -1.11 7.13
C TRP A 79 -12.25 -2.41 6.38
N ASP A 80 -13.13 -3.25 6.91
CA ASP A 80 -13.54 -4.50 6.25
C ASP A 80 -14.19 -4.26 4.89
N ARG A 81 -14.97 -3.17 4.73
CA ARG A 81 -15.52 -2.78 3.44
C ARG A 81 -14.41 -2.54 2.39
N ALA A 82 -13.31 -1.94 2.81
CA ALA A 82 -12.17 -1.77 1.90
C ALA A 82 -11.59 -3.12 1.48
N MET A 83 -11.48 -4.07 2.40
CA MET A 83 -11.01 -5.43 2.08
C MET A 83 -11.96 -6.16 1.11
N GLU A 84 -13.28 -6.03 1.31
CA GLU A 84 -14.29 -6.58 0.39
C GLU A 84 -14.24 -5.93 -1.00
N GLU A 85 -13.98 -4.62 -1.07
CA GLU A 85 -13.79 -3.94 -2.36
C GLU A 85 -12.53 -4.46 -3.06
N MET A 86 -11.44 -4.67 -2.33
CA MET A 86 -10.22 -5.28 -2.88
C MET A 86 -10.49 -6.71 -3.38
N ASP A 87 -11.26 -7.53 -2.66
CA ASP A 87 -11.66 -8.87 -3.11
C ASP A 87 -12.34 -8.83 -4.49
N ARG A 88 -13.25 -7.88 -4.71
CA ARG A 88 -13.94 -7.70 -6.00
C ARG A 88 -12.97 -7.34 -7.13
N HIS A 89 -12.01 -6.47 -6.87
CA HIS A 89 -11.01 -6.06 -7.86
C HIS A 89 -10.00 -7.18 -8.17
N VAL A 90 -9.58 -7.95 -7.16
CA VAL A 90 -8.75 -9.16 -7.38
C VAL A 90 -9.52 -10.19 -8.19
N ALA A 91 -10.80 -10.43 -7.89
CA ALA A 91 -11.66 -11.32 -8.66
C ALA A 91 -11.79 -10.85 -10.12
N THR A 92 -11.91 -9.53 -10.35
CA THR A 92 -11.94 -8.94 -11.69
C THR A 92 -10.62 -9.20 -12.44
N LEU A 93 -9.47 -9.00 -11.79
CA LEU A 93 -8.17 -9.33 -12.40
C LEU A 93 -8.08 -10.82 -12.78
N ARG A 94 -8.50 -11.70 -11.89
CA ARG A 94 -8.51 -13.15 -12.14
C ARG A 94 -9.47 -13.53 -13.27
N SER A 95 -10.67 -12.95 -13.35
CA SER A 95 -11.63 -13.18 -14.44
C SER A 95 -11.11 -12.69 -15.80
N ARG A 96 -10.28 -11.66 -15.82
CA ARG A 96 -9.55 -11.18 -17.01
C ARG A 96 -8.36 -12.07 -17.35
N GLY A 97 -8.10 -13.11 -16.55
CA GLY A 97 -7.11 -14.15 -16.77
C GLY A 97 -5.76 -13.88 -16.07
N ALA A 98 -5.71 -13.04 -15.04
CA ALA A 98 -4.50 -12.94 -14.22
C ALA A 98 -4.24 -14.27 -13.51
N THR A 99 -3.01 -14.78 -13.64
CA THR A 99 -2.53 -15.99 -12.97
C THR A 99 -1.65 -15.65 -11.77
N ARG A 100 -1.17 -14.41 -11.71
CA ARG A 100 -0.39 -13.84 -10.61
C ARG A 100 -1.03 -12.54 -10.16
N ILE A 101 -1.13 -12.32 -8.85
CA ILE A 101 -1.68 -11.09 -8.27
C ILE A 101 -0.60 -10.37 -7.47
N VAL A 102 -0.36 -9.11 -7.83
CA VAL A 102 0.52 -8.21 -7.08
C VAL A 102 -0.29 -7.04 -6.53
N LEU A 103 -0.16 -6.81 -5.23
CA LEU A 103 -0.75 -5.65 -4.56
C LEU A 103 0.26 -4.49 -4.58
N MET A 104 -0.17 -3.30 -4.96
CA MET A 104 0.67 -2.10 -4.96
C MET A 104 -0.03 -0.99 -4.20
N GLY A 105 0.48 -0.63 -3.03
CA GLY A 105 -0.07 0.43 -2.21
C GLY A 105 0.79 1.69 -2.24
N HIS A 106 0.16 2.87 -2.28
CA HIS A 106 0.78 4.15 -2.01
C HIS A 106 0.17 4.74 -0.74
N SER A 107 1.02 5.27 0.16
CA SER A 107 0.55 5.92 1.39
C SER A 107 -0.40 5.01 2.19
N LEU A 108 -1.67 5.40 2.43
CA LEU A 108 -2.69 4.56 3.07
C LEU A 108 -3.00 3.27 2.28
N GLY A 109 -2.74 3.23 0.98
CA GLY A 109 -2.80 1.99 0.21
C GLY A 109 -1.81 0.93 0.68
N CYS A 110 -0.70 1.32 1.36
CA CYS A 110 0.29 0.36 1.89
C CYS A 110 -0.26 -0.50 3.03
N PRO A 111 -0.84 0.05 4.12
CA PRO A 111 -1.49 -0.78 5.13
C PRO A 111 -2.63 -1.63 4.56
N ALA A 112 -3.37 -1.12 3.55
CA ALA A 112 -4.41 -1.90 2.90
C ALA A 112 -3.83 -3.12 2.14
N ALA A 113 -2.75 -2.94 1.40
CA ALA A 113 -2.06 -4.04 0.73
C ALA A 113 -1.54 -5.09 1.72
N LEU A 114 -0.95 -4.66 2.85
CA LEU A 114 -0.47 -5.57 3.89
C LEU A 114 -1.62 -6.31 4.57
N ALA A 115 -2.66 -5.60 5.00
CA ALA A 115 -3.83 -6.21 5.65
C ALA A 115 -4.51 -7.22 4.74
N TYR A 116 -4.63 -6.90 3.45
CA TYR A 116 -5.19 -7.82 2.47
C TYR A 116 -4.31 -9.06 2.29
N ALA A 117 -2.99 -8.91 2.15
CA ALA A 117 -2.05 -10.03 2.03
C ALA A 117 -2.06 -10.95 3.25
N VAL A 118 -2.34 -10.43 4.45
CA VAL A 118 -2.55 -11.24 5.66
C VAL A 118 -3.84 -12.04 5.60
N ARG A 119 -4.93 -11.41 5.15
CA ARG A 119 -6.27 -12.04 5.07
C ARG A 119 -6.40 -13.01 3.89
N LYS A 120 -5.66 -12.76 2.81
CA LYS A 120 -5.69 -13.50 1.54
C LYS A 120 -4.26 -13.84 1.09
N PRO A 121 -3.64 -14.88 1.64
CA PRO A 121 -2.24 -15.21 1.38
C PRO A 121 -2.00 -15.84 -0.01
N ASP A 122 -3.00 -15.86 -0.88
CA ASP A 122 -2.95 -16.32 -2.27
C ASP A 122 -2.53 -15.22 -3.28
N VAL A 123 -2.02 -14.09 -2.79
CA VAL A 123 -1.34 -13.08 -3.60
C VAL A 123 0.15 -13.40 -3.74
N ASP A 124 0.75 -12.99 -4.86
CA ASP A 124 2.10 -13.40 -5.23
C ASP A 124 3.20 -12.44 -4.75
N ALA A 125 2.88 -11.16 -4.56
CA ALA A 125 3.81 -10.16 -4.05
C ALA A 125 3.07 -8.89 -3.57
N ALA A 126 3.76 -8.07 -2.78
CA ALA A 126 3.28 -6.73 -2.40
C ALA A 126 4.35 -5.66 -2.61
N VAL A 127 3.93 -4.47 -3.04
CA VAL A 127 4.77 -3.27 -3.22
C VAL A 127 4.18 -2.14 -2.38
N LEU A 128 5.01 -1.59 -1.51
CA LEU A 128 4.65 -0.49 -0.60
C LEU A 128 5.43 0.76 -1.02
N LEU A 129 4.72 1.76 -1.53
CA LEU A 129 5.28 3.00 -2.05
C LEU A 129 4.99 4.14 -1.08
N ALA A 130 6.02 4.75 -0.53
CA ALA A 130 5.90 5.79 0.50
C ALA A 130 4.87 5.37 1.59
N PRO A 131 5.13 4.31 2.38
CA PRO A 131 4.20 3.84 3.39
C PRO A 131 3.74 4.96 4.31
N GLY A 132 2.42 5.13 4.43
CA GLY A 132 1.80 6.19 5.22
C GLY A 132 0.57 5.66 5.95
N HIS A 133 -0.03 6.52 6.80
CA HIS A 133 -1.05 6.14 7.75
C HIS A 133 -0.49 5.19 8.84
N ILE A 134 -0.18 5.78 10.00
CA ILE A 134 0.55 5.14 11.10
C ILE A 134 -0.25 5.24 12.42
N PRO A 135 -1.32 4.46 12.61
CA PRO A 135 -2.20 4.53 13.78
C PRO A 135 -1.45 4.54 15.12
N ARG A 136 -0.43 3.71 15.29
CA ARG A 136 0.42 3.72 16.49
C ARG A 136 1.14 5.05 16.66
N GLY A 137 1.72 5.59 15.58
CA GLY A 137 2.35 6.90 15.61
C GLY A 137 1.36 8.01 15.95
N TYR A 138 0.13 7.95 15.44
CA TYR A 138 -0.94 8.90 15.78
C TYR A 138 -1.30 8.85 17.26
N TYR A 139 -1.21 7.70 17.88
CA TYR A 139 -1.50 7.52 19.29
C TYR A 139 -0.32 7.92 20.19
N GLU A 140 0.91 7.59 19.81
CA GLU A 140 2.11 7.71 20.65
C GLU A 140 2.82 9.08 20.54
N PHE A 141 2.80 9.72 19.34
CA PHE A 141 3.54 10.98 19.14
C PHE A 141 2.85 12.16 19.82
N ALA A 142 3.62 12.88 20.64
CA ALA A 142 3.12 13.97 21.49
C ALA A 142 2.43 15.10 20.69
N ASN A 143 2.91 15.40 19.48
CA ASN A 143 2.34 16.41 18.60
C ASN A 143 1.01 15.99 17.95
N LEU A 144 0.57 14.74 18.13
CA LEU A 144 -0.67 14.19 17.56
C LEU A 144 -1.75 13.92 18.62
N THR A 145 -1.66 14.61 19.75
CA THR A 145 -2.63 14.53 20.87
C THR A 145 -4.11 14.63 20.45
N PRO A 146 -4.54 15.47 19.48
CA PRO A 146 -5.95 15.51 19.07
C PRO A 146 -6.44 14.19 18.47
N VAL A 147 -5.61 13.50 17.67
CA VAL A 147 -5.98 12.19 17.10
C VAL A 147 -6.04 11.13 18.21
N ARG A 148 -5.06 11.11 19.13
CA ARG A 148 -5.09 10.21 20.29
C ARG A 148 -6.36 10.38 21.11
N LYS A 149 -6.75 11.62 21.44
CA LYS A 149 -8.00 11.89 22.17
C LYS A 149 -9.22 11.35 21.43
N SER A 150 -9.26 11.49 20.11
CA SER A 150 -10.35 10.96 19.30
C SER A 150 -10.38 9.43 19.29
N ILE A 151 -9.21 8.76 19.33
CA ILE A 151 -9.15 7.30 19.47
C ILE A 151 -9.71 6.88 20.83
N ASP A 152 -9.31 7.55 21.91
CA ASP A 152 -9.78 7.23 23.27
C ASP A 152 -11.29 7.49 23.42
N GLU A 153 -11.80 8.60 22.84
CA GLU A 153 -13.23 8.90 22.79
C GLU A 153 -14.02 7.83 22.03
N ALA A 154 -13.53 7.43 20.85
CA ALA A 154 -14.18 6.39 20.05
C ALA A 154 -14.20 5.04 20.78
N ARG A 155 -13.11 4.68 21.48
CA ARG A 155 -13.07 3.48 22.34
C ARG A 155 -14.10 3.56 23.47
N ALA A 156 -14.21 4.71 24.13
CA ALA A 156 -15.22 4.92 25.19
C ALA A 156 -16.64 4.81 24.64
N MET A 157 -16.92 5.35 23.44
CA MET A 157 -18.21 5.21 22.78
C MET A 157 -18.54 3.74 22.49
N VAL A 158 -17.59 2.97 21.96
CA VAL A 158 -17.78 1.53 21.69
C VAL A 158 -18.05 0.77 23.00
N ALA A 159 -17.28 1.04 24.04
CA ALA A 159 -17.48 0.42 25.37
C ALA A 159 -18.86 0.75 25.98
N ALA A 160 -19.41 1.93 25.70
CA ALA A 160 -20.74 2.36 26.13
C ALA A 160 -21.90 1.86 25.23
N GLY A 161 -21.62 0.98 24.23
CA GLY A 161 -22.63 0.49 23.30
C GLY A 161 -23.02 1.48 22.20
N LYS A 162 -22.30 2.60 22.05
CA LYS A 162 -22.53 3.70 21.09
C LYS A 162 -21.62 3.63 19.88
N GLY A 163 -21.10 2.46 19.56
CA GLY A 163 -20.11 2.28 18.49
C GLY A 163 -20.62 2.70 17.11
N ASP A 164 -21.92 2.62 16.87
CA ASP A 164 -22.57 2.97 15.61
C ASP A 164 -23.07 4.43 15.57
N GLU A 165 -22.94 5.18 16.67
CA GLU A 165 -23.20 6.62 16.67
C GLU A 165 -22.09 7.39 15.95
N ARG A 166 -22.49 8.42 15.17
CA ARG A 166 -21.56 9.30 14.47
C ARG A 166 -21.13 10.45 15.37
N ALA A 167 -19.81 10.63 15.50
CA ALA A 167 -19.21 11.76 16.18
C ALA A 167 -18.17 12.45 15.30
N ALA A 168 -17.64 13.56 15.80
CA ALA A 168 -16.58 14.32 15.15
C ALA A 168 -15.22 13.87 15.71
N PHE A 169 -14.38 13.27 14.89
CA PHE A 169 -13.05 12.80 15.27
C PHE A 169 -11.96 13.56 14.52
N ASN A 170 -10.79 13.66 15.11
CA ASN A 170 -9.63 14.26 14.47
C ASN A 170 -8.90 13.25 13.58
N ASP A 171 -8.50 13.72 12.41
CA ASP A 171 -7.57 13.04 11.51
C ASP A 171 -6.38 13.95 11.22
N ILE A 172 -5.28 13.37 10.79
CA ILE A 172 -4.15 14.08 10.23
C ILE A 172 -3.84 13.56 8.83
N ASN A 173 -3.71 14.49 7.88
CA ASN A 173 -3.37 14.15 6.52
C ASN A 173 -2.32 15.13 5.99
N GLN A 174 -1.15 14.61 5.63
CA GLN A 174 0.01 15.41 5.17
C GLN A 174 0.33 16.59 6.10
N GLY A 175 0.38 16.32 7.41
CA GLY A 175 0.67 17.30 8.44
C GLY A 175 -0.47 18.29 8.75
N ARG A 176 -1.63 18.17 8.10
CA ARG A 176 -2.81 19.03 8.33
C ARG A 176 -3.84 18.28 9.16
N SER A 177 -4.28 18.90 10.25
CA SER A 177 -5.39 18.41 11.06
C SER A 177 -6.72 18.61 10.34
N LEU A 178 -7.57 17.60 10.37
CA LEU A 178 -8.90 17.56 9.79
C LEU A 178 -9.89 17.04 10.83
N THR A 179 -11.16 17.41 10.71
CA THR A 179 -12.25 16.80 11.47
C THR A 179 -13.10 15.96 10.53
N VAL A 180 -13.32 14.69 10.91
CA VAL A 180 -14.12 13.73 10.14
C VAL A 180 -15.33 13.30 10.97
N ARG A 181 -16.49 13.08 10.34
CA ARG A 181 -17.69 12.60 10.99
C ARG A 181 -17.96 11.13 10.59
N LEU A 182 -17.59 10.24 11.49
CA LEU A 182 -17.68 8.78 11.31
C LEU A 182 -18.44 8.15 12.48
N THR A 183 -18.85 6.88 12.34
CA THR A 183 -19.17 6.08 13.52
C THR A 183 -17.91 5.81 14.31
N ALA A 184 -18.02 5.58 15.62
CA ALA A 184 -16.85 5.26 16.44
C ALA A 184 -16.16 3.96 15.97
N ARG A 185 -16.94 2.95 15.52
CA ARG A 185 -16.40 1.70 14.97
C ARG A 185 -15.63 1.92 13.67
N ASP A 186 -16.19 2.70 12.73
CA ASP A 186 -15.49 3.01 11.48
C ASP A 186 -14.20 3.75 11.76
N TYR A 187 -14.21 4.75 12.64
CA TYR A 187 -13.01 5.50 13.00
C TYR A 187 -11.93 4.58 13.59
N LEU A 188 -12.26 3.75 14.57
CA LEU A 188 -11.30 2.82 15.20
C LEU A 188 -10.75 1.81 14.20
N SER A 189 -11.53 1.37 13.22
CA SER A 189 -11.06 0.41 12.23
C SER A 189 -9.87 0.94 11.40
N TYR A 190 -9.74 2.26 11.25
CA TYR A 190 -8.62 2.92 10.57
C TYR A 190 -7.55 3.45 11.55
N PHE A 191 -7.94 3.91 12.74
CA PHE A 191 -7.05 4.71 13.59
C PHE A 191 -6.60 4.01 14.87
N ASP A 192 -7.20 2.88 15.25
CA ASP A 192 -6.75 2.15 16.44
C ASP A 192 -5.38 1.50 16.19
N PRO A 193 -4.38 1.69 17.08
CA PRO A 193 -3.08 1.02 17.00
C PRO A 193 -3.12 -0.51 16.94
N LEU A 194 -4.26 -1.12 17.30
CA LEU A 194 -4.47 -2.56 17.26
C LEU A 194 -5.25 -3.02 16.03
N SER A 195 -5.68 -2.10 15.17
CA SER A 195 -6.41 -2.44 13.93
C SER A 195 -5.47 -3.00 12.86
N ASP A 196 -6.03 -3.69 11.87
CA ASP A 196 -5.28 -4.16 10.69
C ASP A 196 -4.73 -3.00 9.83
N ALA A 197 -5.23 -1.77 10.01
CA ALA A 197 -4.70 -0.58 9.36
C ALA A 197 -3.33 -0.15 9.94
N GLU A 198 -2.92 -0.72 11.07
CA GLU A 198 -1.57 -0.54 11.63
C GLU A 198 -0.56 -1.42 10.89
N MET A 199 0.32 -0.77 10.11
CA MET A 199 1.27 -1.48 9.24
C MET A 199 2.22 -2.41 9.99
N GLY A 200 2.68 -2.02 11.18
CA GLY A 200 3.60 -2.86 11.97
C GLY A 200 2.95 -4.16 12.45
N VAL A 201 1.63 -4.13 12.71
CA VAL A 201 0.83 -5.31 13.07
C VAL A 201 0.64 -6.21 11.85
N SER A 202 0.22 -5.66 10.74
CA SER A 202 -0.03 -6.43 9.52
C SER A 202 1.27 -6.94 8.89
N ALA A 203 2.34 -6.14 8.84
CA ALA A 203 3.63 -6.57 8.30
C ALA A 203 4.19 -7.82 8.99
N ALA A 204 4.11 -7.90 10.32
CA ALA A 204 4.58 -9.04 11.08
C ALA A 204 3.79 -10.34 10.82
N ARG A 205 2.60 -10.25 10.23
CA ARG A 205 1.67 -11.35 9.97
C ARG A 205 1.62 -11.78 8.50
N VAL A 206 2.27 -11.04 7.59
CA VAL A 206 2.36 -11.43 6.17
C VAL A 206 3.02 -12.80 6.06
N SER A 207 2.53 -13.66 5.16
CA SER A 207 3.17 -14.96 4.92
C SER A 207 4.62 -14.77 4.44
N ALA A 208 5.56 -15.55 5.00
CA ALA A 208 6.96 -15.54 4.56
C ALA A 208 7.13 -15.93 3.07
N SER A 209 6.12 -16.55 2.45
CA SER A 209 6.12 -16.87 1.02
C SER A 209 5.91 -15.64 0.12
N ILE A 210 5.32 -14.56 0.65
CA ILE A 210 4.99 -13.35 -0.11
C ILE A 210 6.16 -12.36 -0.04
N PRO A 211 6.91 -12.14 -1.13
CA PRO A 211 7.93 -11.11 -1.18
C PRO A 211 7.30 -9.72 -1.12
N VAL A 212 7.94 -8.82 -0.37
CA VAL A 212 7.50 -7.43 -0.20
C VAL A 212 8.60 -6.46 -0.60
N LEU A 213 8.28 -5.53 -1.49
CA LEU A 213 9.12 -4.37 -1.79
C LEU A 213 8.61 -3.18 -0.99
N THR A 214 9.46 -2.58 -0.18
CA THR A 214 9.17 -1.30 0.50
C THR A 214 10.03 -0.21 -0.12
N VAL A 215 9.41 0.86 -0.62
CA VAL A 215 10.09 2.01 -1.24
C VAL A 215 9.72 3.27 -0.49
N ILE A 216 10.72 4.08 -0.15
CA ILE A 216 10.53 5.39 0.52
C ILE A 216 11.34 6.48 -0.19
N GLY A 217 10.75 7.66 -0.31
CA GLY A 217 11.43 8.85 -0.80
C GLY A 217 12.30 9.50 0.29
N SER A 218 13.51 9.96 -0.06
CA SER A 218 14.43 10.60 0.90
C SER A 218 13.90 11.93 1.46
N ALA A 219 12.95 12.56 0.79
CA ALA A 219 12.24 13.76 1.26
C ALA A 219 10.86 13.46 1.86
N ASP A 220 10.51 12.18 2.05
CA ASP A 220 9.26 11.79 2.72
C ASP A 220 9.34 12.11 4.23
N PRO A 221 8.29 12.70 4.85
CA PRO A 221 8.26 12.92 6.30
C PRO A 221 8.47 11.66 7.15
N LEU A 222 8.13 10.47 6.62
CA LEU A 222 8.28 9.19 7.29
C LEU A 222 9.58 8.46 6.91
N PHE A 223 10.49 9.08 6.17
CA PHE A 223 11.74 8.48 5.69
C PHE A 223 12.52 7.73 6.79
N ARG A 224 12.73 8.39 7.93
CA ARG A 224 13.49 7.80 9.05
C ARG A 224 12.74 6.69 9.79
N LEU A 225 11.43 6.63 9.62
CA LEU A 225 10.57 5.70 10.34
C LEU A 225 10.23 4.46 9.52
N ALA A 226 10.03 4.59 8.21
CA ALA A 226 9.43 3.57 7.36
C ALA A 226 10.15 2.20 7.45
N LYS A 227 11.48 2.19 7.52
CA LYS A 227 12.24 0.94 7.61
C LYS A 227 11.89 0.14 8.86
N SER A 228 12.11 0.72 10.03
CA SER A 228 11.88 0.03 11.33
C SER A 228 10.40 -0.16 11.65
N TYR A 229 9.53 0.70 11.14
CA TYR A 229 8.10 0.65 11.38
C TYR A 229 7.39 -0.45 10.58
N VAL A 230 7.85 -0.70 9.35
CA VAL A 230 7.20 -1.62 8.41
C VAL A 230 8.15 -2.72 7.95
N HIS A 231 9.24 -2.36 7.25
CA HIS A 231 10.07 -3.34 6.53
C HIS A 231 10.74 -4.34 7.48
N ASP A 232 11.31 -3.87 8.58
CA ASP A 232 12.00 -4.73 9.56
C ASP A 232 11.01 -5.60 10.39
N LYS A 233 9.69 -5.43 10.21
CA LYS A 233 8.65 -6.27 10.81
C LYS A 233 8.23 -7.43 9.91
N LEU A 234 8.58 -7.38 8.62
CA LEU A 234 8.24 -8.45 7.69
C LEU A 234 8.96 -9.76 8.05
N PRO A 235 8.32 -10.92 7.88
CA PRO A 235 9.00 -12.19 7.95
C PRO A 235 10.16 -12.28 6.95
N PRO A 236 11.23 -13.03 7.28
CA PRO A 236 12.35 -13.21 6.37
C PRO A 236 11.90 -13.78 5.02
N ASN A 237 12.21 -13.08 3.93
CA ASN A 237 12.03 -13.56 2.57
C ASN A 237 13.20 -13.05 1.71
N PRO A 238 13.96 -13.92 1.04
CA PRO A 238 15.17 -13.52 0.29
C PRO A 238 14.87 -12.63 -0.91
N ARG A 239 13.61 -12.52 -1.34
CA ARG A 239 13.16 -11.66 -2.43
C ARG A 239 12.59 -10.33 -1.95
N SER A 240 12.31 -10.17 -0.65
CA SER A 240 11.91 -8.87 -0.09
C SER A 240 13.06 -7.86 -0.14
N ARG A 241 12.73 -6.59 -0.40
CA ARG A 241 13.72 -5.50 -0.53
C ARG A 241 13.20 -4.22 0.11
N TYR A 242 14.14 -3.42 0.59
CA TYR A 242 13.93 -2.02 0.99
C TYR A 242 14.71 -1.12 0.06
N LEU A 243 14.06 -0.12 -0.52
CA LEU A 243 14.67 0.83 -1.45
C LEU A 243 14.40 2.26 -1.01
N GLU A 244 15.43 3.09 -1.13
CA GLU A 244 15.36 4.54 -0.96
C GLU A 244 15.53 5.22 -2.32
N VAL A 245 14.70 6.20 -2.61
CA VAL A 245 14.74 6.97 -3.86
C VAL A 245 14.76 8.46 -3.56
N THR A 246 15.30 9.26 -4.49
CA THR A 246 15.29 10.73 -4.36
C THR A 246 13.92 11.27 -4.78
N ALA A 247 12.97 11.29 -3.86
CA ALA A 247 11.60 11.70 -4.06
C ALA A 247 10.96 12.19 -2.76
N ASP A 248 9.82 12.85 -2.87
CA ASP A 248 8.92 13.13 -1.76
C ASP A 248 7.82 12.05 -1.65
N HIS A 249 6.89 12.25 -0.70
CA HIS A 249 5.78 11.32 -0.45
C HIS A 249 4.91 11.06 -1.68
N LEU A 250 4.63 12.08 -2.48
CA LEU A 250 3.70 12.01 -3.61
C LEU A 250 4.38 11.51 -4.88
N THR A 251 5.65 11.86 -5.08
CA THR A 251 6.39 11.52 -6.30
C THR A 251 7.10 10.17 -6.23
N THR A 252 7.19 9.55 -5.05
CA THR A 252 7.82 8.22 -4.87
C THR A 252 7.31 7.17 -5.86
N PRO A 253 5.99 7.02 -6.15
CA PRO A 253 5.51 6.03 -7.12
C PRO A 253 6.10 6.23 -8.51
N GLU A 254 6.11 7.47 -9.00
CA GLU A 254 6.61 7.79 -10.34
C GLU A 254 8.13 7.60 -10.44
N VAL A 255 8.88 8.04 -9.42
CA VAL A 255 10.35 7.95 -9.39
C VAL A 255 10.82 6.49 -9.27
N ALA A 256 10.13 5.68 -8.46
CA ALA A 256 10.51 4.29 -8.21
C ALA A 256 10.07 3.31 -9.31
N ARG A 257 9.30 3.75 -10.28
CA ARG A 257 8.61 2.91 -11.26
C ARG A 257 9.49 1.85 -11.92
N ASP A 258 10.66 2.23 -12.42
CA ASP A 258 11.54 1.32 -13.14
C ASP A 258 12.21 0.30 -12.19
N GLN A 259 12.51 0.70 -10.93
CA GLN A 259 12.99 -0.21 -9.89
C GLN A 259 11.92 -1.22 -9.45
N VAL A 260 10.64 -0.79 -9.38
CA VAL A 260 9.51 -1.68 -9.09
C VAL A 260 9.37 -2.75 -10.18
N VAL A 261 9.41 -2.36 -11.46
CA VAL A 261 9.38 -3.31 -12.58
C VAL A 261 10.53 -4.31 -12.47
N ALA A 262 11.77 -3.82 -12.26
CA ALA A 262 12.94 -4.66 -12.15
C ALA A 262 12.84 -5.65 -10.97
N TRP A 263 12.32 -5.19 -9.82
CA TRP A 263 12.11 -6.05 -8.67
C TRP A 263 11.02 -7.10 -8.93
N MET A 264 9.91 -6.73 -9.54
CA MET A 264 8.81 -7.67 -9.85
C MET A 264 9.29 -8.84 -10.71
N VAL A 265 10.14 -8.57 -11.71
CA VAL A 265 10.75 -9.62 -12.55
C VAL A 265 11.46 -10.66 -11.69
N GLN A 266 12.22 -10.21 -10.68
CA GLN A 266 12.96 -11.08 -9.77
C GLN A 266 12.04 -11.77 -8.75
N ALA A 267 11.08 -11.03 -8.20
CA ALA A 267 10.19 -11.51 -7.16
C ALA A 267 9.21 -12.59 -7.66
N LEU A 268 8.79 -12.50 -8.92
CA LEU A 268 7.85 -13.43 -9.56
C LEU A 268 8.52 -14.53 -10.39
N ALA A 269 9.85 -14.53 -10.51
CA ALA A 269 10.57 -15.60 -11.20
C ALA A 269 10.24 -16.97 -10.56
N ARG A 270 9.92 -17.95 -11.40
CA ARG A 270 9.76 -19.34 -10.96
C ARG A 270 11.16 -19.88 -10.59
N VAL A 271 11.28 -20.43 -9.40
CA VAL A 271 12.47 -21.16 -8.95
C VAL A 271 12.46 -22.56 -9.55
#